data_05135cf99da627cfcd2fc4c10849f1c4
#
_entry.id   05135cf99da627cfcd2fc4c10849f1c4
#
_cell.length_a   1.000
_cell.length_b   1.000
_cell.length_c   1.000
_cell.angle_alpha   90.00
_cell.angle_beta   90.00
_cell.angle_gamma   90.00
#
_symmetry.space_group_name_H-M   'P 1'
#
loop_
_entity.id
_entity.type
_entity.pdbx_description
1 polymer ?
#
loop_
_entity_poly.entity_id
_entity_poly.type
_entity_poly.pdbx_seq_one_letter_code
_entity_poly.pdbx_strand_id
1 'polypeptide(L)'
;LSTGDMIRKEIAEGTELGKIAEEIIARGELLSDEFVVRLIENSMAQHRGVNGFLFDGFPRTVAQAEILDRMLEKEGTPLKGLICIHVPFEELKRRMLERAKIEGRADDNEEAIAKRFREYNDKTVHVANHYKKKGVHIDVEGNCPVEEVFNAITKAIEEMK
;
A
#
# COMPACT_ATOMS: atom_id res chain seq x y z
N LEU A 1 -6.75 6.50 -0.91
CA LEU A 1 -5.78 6.91 0.11
C LEU A 1 -4.47 6.18 -0.09
N SER A 2 -3.42 6.90 -0.48
CA SER A 2 -2.06 6.36 -0.59
C SER A 2 -1.27 6.73 0.65
N THR A 3 -0.88 5.74 1.45
CA THR A 3 -0.04 5.96 2.63
C THR A 3 1.32 6.55 2.24
N GLY A 4 1.89 6.09 1.13
CA GLY A 4 3.15 6.61 0.62
C GLY A 4 3.07 8.10 0.27
N ASP A 5 2.01 8.54 -0.39
CA ASP A 5 1.84 9.95 -0.77
C ASP A 5 1.58 10.83 0.45
N MET A 6 0.78 10.37 1.40
CA MET A 6 0.54 11.09 2.66
C MET A 6 1.84 11.29 3.45
N ILE A 7 2.66 10.23 3.54
CA ILE A 7 3.95 10.30 4.25
C ILE A 7 4.93 11.21 3.51
N ARG A 8 5.02 11.11 2.18
CA ARG A 8 5.89 12.01 1.39
C ARG A 8 5.50 13.47 1.52
N LYS A 9 4.21 13.75 1.69
CA LYS A 9 3.72 15.11 1.98
C LYS A 9 4.25 15.61 3.33
N GLU A 10 4.15 14.80 4.39
CA GLU A 10 4.71 15.12 5.72
C GLU A 10 6.22 15.38 5.65
N ILE A 11 6.95 14.57 4.87
CA ILE A 11 8.39 14.74 4.63
C ILE A 11 8.66 16.07 3.91
N ALA A 12 7.94 16.37 2.84
CA ALA A 12 8.10 17.59 2.06
C ALA A 12 7.79 18.86 2.88
N GLU A 13 6.83 18.78 3.81
CA GLU A 13 6.48 19.86 4.72
C GLU A 13 7.46 19.98 5.91
N GLY A 14 8.41 19.05 6.05
CA GLY A 14 9.43 19.05 7.10
C GLY A 14 8.88 18.90 8.53
N THR A 15 7.72 18.26 8.67
CA THR A 15 7.13 18.01 9.99
C THR A 15 8.00 17.07 10.81
N GLU A 16 7.87 17.07 12.14
CA GLU A 16 8.57 16.11 13.00
C GLU A 16 8.24 14.66 12.61
N LEU A 17 7.01 14.41 12.25
CA LEU A 17 6.53 13.13 11.77
C LEU A 17 7.20 12.75 10.44
N GLY A 18 7.34 13.72 9.54
CA GLY A 18 8.01 13.55 8.26
C GLY A 18 9.49 13.20 8.40
N LYS A 19 10.21 13.82 9.33
CA LYS A 19 11.63 13.52 9.59
C LYS A 19 11.84 12.10 10.08
N ILE A 20 11.02 11.64 11.03
CA ILE A 20 11.07 10.27 11.54
C ILE A 20 10.75 9.27 10.43
N ALA A 21 9.71 9.54 9.66
CA ALA A 21 9.31 8.68 8.54
C ALA A 21 10.38 8.60 7.46
N GLU A 22 11.05 9.70 7.14
CA GLU A 22 12.10 9.76 6.13
C GLU A 22 13.26 8.81 6.46
N GLU A 23 13.73 8.81 7.71
CA GLU A 23 14.82 7.92 8.16
C GLU A 23 14.45 6.44 8.04
N ILE A 24 13.22 6.08 8.44
CA ILE A 24 12.75 4.69 8.40
C ILE A 24 12.57 4.23 6.95
N ILE A 25 11.95 5.06 6.12
CA ILE A 25 11.70 4.75 4.70
C ILE A 25 12.99 4.65 3.91
N ALA A 26 13.96 5.50 4.15
CA ALA A 26 15.27 5.46 3.49
C ALA A 26 16.01 4.13 3.73
N ARG A 27 15.76 3.49 4.88
CA ARG A 27 16.26 2.16 5.20
C ARG A 27 15.41 1.00 4.62
N GLY A 28 14.30 1.31 3.94
CA GLY A 28 13.35 0.32 3.40
C GLY A 28 12.53 -0.40 4.45
N GLU A 29 12.49 0.12 5.68
CA GLU A 29 11.70 -0.41 6.78
C GLU A 29 10.24 0.07 6.72
N LEU A 30 9.34 -0.68 7.36
CA LEU A 30 7.95 -0.27 7.53
C LEU A 30 7.80 0.67 8.73
N LEU A 31 6.90 1.63 8.62
CA LEU A 31 6.46 2.43 9.76
C LEU A 31 5.65 1.57 10.73
N SER A 32 5.57 2.01 12.00
CA SER A 32 4.79 1.27 13.01
C SER A 32 3.31 1.19 12.62
N ASP A 33 2.67 0.10 13.03
CA ASP A 33 1.25 -0.13 12.74
C ASP A 33 0.37 1.00 13.30
N GLU A 34 0.67 1.47 14.52
CA GLU A 34 -0.05 2.57 15.16
C GLU A 34 0.06 3.89 14.37
N PHE A 35 1.25 4.17 13.84
CA PHE A 35 1.47 5.37 13.03
C PHE A 35 0.62 5.33 11.75
N VAL A 36 0.69 4.23 11.02
CA VAL A 36 -0.03 4.06 9.75
C VAL A 36 -1.54 4.07 9.97
N VAL A 37 -2.02 3.38 10.99
CA VAL A 37 -3.46 3.34 11.33
C VAL A 37 -3.98 4.73 11.65
N ARG A 38 -3.29 5.51 12.49
CA ARG A 38 -3.70 6.90 12.79
C ARG A 38 -3.77 7.78 11.56
N LEU A 39 -2.82 7.62 10.65
CA LEU A 39 -2.81 8.36 9.39
C LEU A 39 -4.06 8.04 8.54
N ILE A 40 -4.43 6.76 8.45
CA ILE A 40 -5.61 6.29 7.72
C ILE A 40 -6.91 6.76 8.41
N GLU A 41 -7.04 6.60 9.71
CA GLU A 41 -8.21 7.04 10.48
C GLU A 41 -8.47 8.55 10.29
N ASN A 42 -7.43 9.36 10.45
CA ASN A 42 -7.53 10.81 10.26
C ASN A 42 -7.96 11.16 8.84
N SER A 43 -7.40 10.48 7.84
CA SER A 43 -7.73 10.73 6.44
C SER A 43 -9.17 10.32 6.12
N MET A 44 -9.63 9.18 6.60
CA MET A 44 -11.03 8.75 6.44
C MET A 44 -12.00 9.73 7.09
N ALA A 45 -11.67 10.22 8.28
CA ALA A 45 -12.50 11.20 9.00
C ALA A 45 -12.63 12.54 8.24
N GLN A 46 -11.59 12.94 7.51
CA GLN A 46 -11.60 14.16 6.69
C GLN A 46 -12.40 14.02 5.38
N HIS A 47 -12.58 12.79 4.90
CA HIS A 47 -13.26 12.51 3.62
C HIS A 47 -14.62 11.83 3.81
N ARG A 48 -15.40 12.30 4.78
CA ARG A 48 -16.77 11.80 4.99
C ARG A 48 -17.67 12.15 3.80
N GLY A 49 -18.55 11.21 3.46
CA GLY A 49 -19.51 11.40 2.38
C GLY A 49 -19.03 10.99 1.00
N VAL A 50 -17.87 10.36 0.90
CA VAL A 50 -17.41 9.69 -0.33
C VAL A 50 -18.10 8.33 -0.51
N ASN A 51 -18.17 7.84 -1.76
CA ASN A 51 -18.79 6.54 -2.07
C ASN A 51 -17.98 5.33 -1.62
N GLY A 52 -16.70 5.52 -1.27
CA GLY A 52 -15.80 4.47 -0.81
C GLY A 52 -14.36 4.92 -0.78
N PHE A 53 -13.49 4.03 -0.31
CA PHE A 53 -12.05 4.26 -0.24
C PHE A 53 -11.29 3.20 -1.03
N LEU A 54 -10.28 3.62 -1.74
CA LEU A 54 -9.23 2.79 -2.28
C LEU A 54 -7.96 3.02 -1.45
N PHE A 55 -7.44 1.95 -0.85
CA PHE A 55 -6.19 2.01 -0.07
C PHE A 55 -5.03 1.54 -0.95
N ASP A 56 -4.01 2.36 -1.05
CA ASP A 56 -2.76 2.05 -1.73
C ASP A 56 -1.61 2.03 -0.74
N GLY A 57 -0.89 0.91 -0.70
CA GLY A 57 0.21 0.70 0.24
C GLY A 57 -0.23 0.39 1.68
N PHE A 58 -1.48 0.02 1.90
CA PHE A 58 -2.05 -0.35 3.19
C PHE A 58 -3.22 -1.33 2.99
N PRO A 59 -3.40 -2.38 3.82
CA PRO A 59 -2.49 -2.81 4.88
C PRO A 59 -1.22 -3.50 4.36
N ARG A 60 -0.13 -3.46 5.13
CA ARG A 60 1.14 -4.14 4.82
C ARG A 60 1.49 -5.24 5.81
N THR A 61 0.76 -5.33 6.91
CA THR A 61 0.89 -6.39 7.92
C THR A 61 -0.47 -6.97 8.25
N VAL A 62 -0.49 -8.20 8.79
CA VAL A 62 -1.75 -8.82 9.23
C VAL A 62 -2.39 -8.01 10.35
N ALA A 63 -1.59 -7.46 11.28
CA ALA A 63 -2.09 -6.59 12.35
C ALA A 63 -2.83 -5.36 11.78
N GLN A 64 -2.27 -4.70 10.78
CA GLN A 64 -2.94 -3.60 10.06
C GLN A 64 -4.23 -4.06 9.37
N ALA A 65 -4.21 -5.24 8.73
CA ALA A 65 -5.38 -5.80 8.07
C ALA A 65 -6.53 -6.06 9.06
N GLU A 66 -6.23 -6.63 10.21
CA GLU A 66 -7.22 -6.87 11.28
C GLU A 66 -7.80 -5.57 11.84
N ILE A 67 -6.97 -4.53 12.00
CA ILE A 67 -7.44 -3.22 12.45
C ILE A 67 -8.34 -2.60 11.39
N LEU A 68 -7.93 -2.62 10.12
CA LEU A 68 -8.74 -2.12 9.01
C LEU A 68 -10.10 -2.82 8.94
N ASP A 69 -10.11 -4.14 9.04
CA ASP A 69 -11.36 -4.92 9.04
C ASP A 69 -12.31 -4.46 10.14
N ARG A 70 -11.82 -4.33 11.38
CA ARG A 70 -12.64 -3.85 12.50
C ARG A 70 -13.16 -2.42 12.30
N MET A 71 -12.32 -1.55 11.74
CA MET A 71 -12.73 -0.16 11.44
C MET A 71 -13.87 -0.15 10.41
N LEU A 72 -13.71 -0.87 9.30
CA LEU A 72 -14.69 -0.91 8.23
C LEU A 72 -16.00 -1.62 8.63
N GLU A 73 -15.90 -2.68 9.43
CA GLU A 73 -17.07 -3.38 9.99
C GLU A 73 -17.88 -2.45 10.92
N LYS A 74 -17.21 -1.68 11.76
CA LYS A 74 -17.84 -0.69 12.65
C LYS A 74 -18.62 0.38 11.88
N GLU A 75 -18.08 0.79 10.73
CA GLU A 75 -18.74 1.76 9.84
C GLU A 75 -19.82 1.10 8.93
N GLY A 76 -20.00 -0.22 9.01
CA GLY A 76 -20.93 -0.95 8.14
C GLY A 76 -20.50 -1.06 6.68
N THR A 77 -19.23 -0.88 6.41
CA THR A 77 -18.64 -0.86 5.06
C THR A 77 -17.48 -1.86 4.95
N PRO A 78 -17.74 -3.17 5.02
CA PRO A 78 -16.68 -4.19 4.98
C PRO A 78 -15.86 -4.08 3.69
N LEU A 79 -14.60 -4.52 3.76
CA LEU A 79 -13.70 -4.53 2.62
C LEU A 79 -14.29 -5.33 1.46
N LYS A 80 -14.40 -4.71 0.30
CA LYS A 80 -14.98 -5.34 -0.91
C LYS A 80 -13.99 -6.25 -1.63
N GLY A 81 -12.72 -5.92 -1.60
CA GLY A 81 -11.71 -6.71 -2.26
C GLY A 81 -10.28 -6.24 -1.97
N LEU A 82 -9.35 -7.17 -2.10
CA LEU A 82 -7.91 -6.93 -2.16
C LEU A 82 -7.41 -7.27 -3.55
N ILE A 83 -6.87 -6.29 -4.26
CA ILE A 83 -6.25 -6.49 -5.57
C ILE A 83 -4.75 -6.62 -5.39
N CYS A 84 -4.20 -7.79 -5.71
CA CYS A 84 -2.77 -8.06 -5.71
C CYS A 84 -2.23 -7.99 -7.14
N ILE A 85 -1.33 -7.05 -7.39
CA ILE A 85 -0.67 -6.90 -8.69
C ILE A 85 0.66 -7.63 -8.63
N HIS A 86 0.81 -8.68 -9.45
CA HIS A 86 2.01 -9.52 -9.48
C HIS A 86 3.00 -9.05 -10.55
N VAL A 87 4.22 -8.77 -10.12
CA VAL A 87 5.35 -8.41 -11.00
C VAL A 87 6.59 -9.18 -10.51
N PRO A 88 7.39 -9.79 -11.42
CA PRO A 88 8.65 -10.42 -11.04
C PRO A 88 9.60 -9.44 -10.34
N PHE A 89 10.37 -9.91 -9.35
CA PHE A 89 11.25 -9.06 -8.54
C PHE A 89 12.24 -8.24 -9.37
N GLU A 90 12.87 -8.84 -10.37
CA GLU A 90 13.83 -8.14 -11.24
C GLU A 90 13.18 -6.99 -12.01
N GLU A 91 11.96 -7.16 -12.46
CA GLU A 91 11.21 -6.11 -13.13
C GLU A 91 10.76 -5.02 -12.14
N LEU A 92 10.34 -5.38 -10.93
CA LEU A 92 10.04 -4.43 -9.86
C LEU A 92 11.27 -3.59 -9.50
N LYS A 93 12.42 -4.23 -9.32
CA LYS A 93 13.69 -3.57 -9.04
C LYS A 93 14.04 -2.57 -10.14
N ARG A 94 13.94 -2.98 -11.40
CA ARG A 94 14.19 -2.11 -12.55
C ARG A 94 13.27 -0.87 -12.54
N ARG A 95 11.98 -1.07 -12.34
CA ARG A 95 10.98 0.02 -12.28
C ARG A 95 11.25 0.98 -11.12
N MET A 96 11.60 0.46 -9.95
CA MET A 96 11.90 1.28 -8.77
C MET A 96 13.17 2.13 -8.97
N LEU A 97 14.24 1.54 -9.53
CA LEU A 97 15.48 2.28 -9.82
C LEU A 97 15.27 3.36 -10.89
N GLU A 98 14.45 3.08 -11.91
CA GLU A 98 14.08 4.07 -12.92
C GLU A 98 13.24 5.20 -12.31
N ARG A 99 12.26 4.87 -11.45
CA ARG A 99 11.46 5.86 -10.72
C ARG A 99 12.31 6.74 -9.80
N ALA A 100 13.34 6.19 -9.17
CA ALA A 100 14.28 6.95 -8.36
C ALA A 100 14.96 8.07 -9.15
N LYS A 101 15.30 7.81 -10.41
CA LYS A 101 15.91 8.82 -11.31
C LYS A 101 14.93 9.94 -11.68
N ILE A 102 13.64 9.62 -11.79
CA ILE A 102 12.59 10.56 -12.22
C ILE A 102 12.05 11.34 -11.02
N GLU A 103 11.74 10.67 -9.91
CA GLU A 103 11.04 11.25 -8.76
C GLU A 103 11.95 11.54 -7.56
N GLY A 104 13.20 11.05 -7.56
CA GLY A 104 14.17 11.28 -6.48
C GLY A 104 13.74 10.66 -5.13
N ARG A 105 13.03 9.54 -5.15
CA ARG A 105 12.55 8.88 -3.93
C ARG A 105 13.71 8.29 -3.12
N ALA A 106 13.78 8.61 -1.83
CA ALA A 106 14.83 8.14 -0.93
C ALA A 106 14.78 6.61 -0.70
N ASP A 107 13.61 5.98 -0.82
CA ASP A 107 13.37 4.55 -0.63
C ASP A 107 13.58 3.69 -1.90
N ASP A 108 13.98 4.28 -3.02
CA ASP A 108 14.22 3.59 -4.29
C ASP A 108 15.73 3.41 -4.60
N ASN A 109 16.56 3.18 -3.59
CA ASN A 109 17.95 2.72 -3.74
C ASN A 109 18.03 1.19 -3.62
N GLU A 110 19.12 0.59 -4.10
CA GLU A 110 19.25 -0.88 -4.14
C GLU A 110 19.13 -1.55 -2.76
N GLU A 111 19.71 -0.94 -1.72
CA GLU A 111 19.67 -1.49 -0.36
C GLU A 111 18.23 -1.42 0.21
N ALA A 112 17.55 -0.27 0.06
CA ALA A 112 16.18 -0.10 0.51
C ALA A 112 15.20 -0.99 -0.26
N ILE A 113 15.38 -1.16 -1.58
CA ILE A 113 14.59 -2.08 -2.40
C ILE A 113 14.73 -3.52 -1.90
N ALA A 114 15.95 -3.98 -1.60
CA ALA A 114 16.19 -5.31 -1.08
C ALA A 114 15.52 -5.52 0.30
N LYS A 115 15.58 -4.53 1.19
CA LYS A 115 14.89 -4.57 2.49
C LYS A 115 13.37 -4.57 2.35
N ARG A 116 12.81 -3.74 1.47
CA ARG A 116 11.36 -3.71 1.18
C ARG A 116 10.86 -5.03 0.66
N PHE A 117 11.63 -5.71 -0.19
CA PHE A 117 11.28 -7.02 -0.69
C PHE A 117 11.28 -8.09 0.42
N ARG A 118 12.25 -8.03 1.34
CA ARG A 118 12.26 -8.90 2.52
C ARG A 118 11.05 -8.64 3.42
N GLU A 119 10.75 -7.38 3.73
CA GLU A 119 9.56 -6.99 4.51
C GLU A 119 8.25 -7.45 3.85
N TYR A 120 8.18 -7.36 2.52
CA TYR A 120 7.05 -7.87 1.77
C TYR A 120 6.89 -9.39 1.95
N ASN A 121 7.96 -10.15 1.77
CA ASN A 121 7.92 -11.62 1.91
C ASN A 121 7.66 -12.07 3.35
N ASP A 122 8.21 -11.36 4.34
CA ASP A 122 8.07 -11.73 5.75
C ASP A 122 6.72 -11.32 6.35
N LYS A 123 6.14 -10.22 5.90
CA LYS A 123 4.94 -9.63 6.50
C LYS A 123 3.78 -9.44 5.51
N THR A 124 4.01 -8.75 4.40
CA THR A 124 2.93 -8.29 3.52
C THR A 124 2.31 -9.43 2.71
N VAL A 125 3.05 -10.46 2.35
CA VAL A 125 2.52 -11.64 1.67
C VAL A 125 1.43 -12.33 2.49
N HIS A 126 1.49 -12.28 3.81
CA HIS A 126 0.49 -12.87 4.71
C HIS A 126 -0.85 -12.11 4.71
N VAL A 127 -0.85 -10.84 4.32
CA VAL A 127 -2.07 -10.04 4.11
C VAL A 127 -2.91 -10.64 2.99
N ALA A 128 -2.28 -11.07 1.90
CA ALA A 128 -2.98 -11.77 0.82
C ALA A 128 -3.67 -13.04 1.32
N ASN A 129 -2.99 -13.84 2.14
CA ASN A 129 -3.57 -15.05 2.74
C ASN A 129 -4.74 -14.73 3.68
N HIS A 130 -4.65 -13.68 4.47
CA HIS A 130 -5.72 -13.20 5.34
C HIS A 130 -7.01 -12.91 4.54
N TYR A 131 -6.89 -12.22 3.42
CA TYR A 131 -8.04 -11.89 2.58
C TYR A 131 -8.47 -13.02 1.62
N LYS A 132 -7.58 -13.94 1.26
CA LYS A 132 -7.94 -15.20 0.57
C LYS A 132 -8.92 -16.03 1.41
N LYS A 133 -8.68 -16.14 2.72
CA LYS A 133 -9.58 -16.83 3.64
C LYS A 133 -10.96 -16.16 3.72
N LYS A 134 -11.05 -14.86 3.50
CA LYS A 134 -12.31 -14.10 3.45
C LYS A 134 -12.99 -14.11 2.08
N GLY A 135 -12.33 -14.67 1.05
CA GLY A 135 -12.88 -14.76 -0.30
C GLY A 135 -12.91 -13.46 -1.09
N VAL A 136 -12.12 -12.44 -0.67
CA VAL A 136 -12.09 -11.11 -1.30
C VAL A 136 -10.77 -10.78 -1.97
N HIS A 137 -9.93 -11.78 -2.21
CA HIS A 137 -8.62 -11.62 -2.85
C HIS A 137 -8.72 -11.79 -4.37
N ILE A 138 -8.09 -10.89 -5.12
CA ILE A 138 -8.04 -10.90 -6.58
C ILE A 138 -6.60 -10.70 -7.03
N ASP A 139 -6.10 -11.61 -7.88
CA ASP A 139 -4.78 -11.51 -8.49
C ASP A 139 -4.86 -10.83 -9.86
N VAL A 140 -3.95 -9.90 -10.12
CA VAL A 140 -3.80 -9.18 -11.40
C VAL A 140 -2.37 -9.31 -11.89
N GLU A 141 -2.19 -9.69 -13.17
CA GLU A 141 -0.88 -9.69 -13.81
C GLU A 141 -0.38 -8.25 -14.01
N GLY A 142 0.79 -7.95 -13.47
CA GLY A 142 1.41 -6.62 -13.53
C GLY A 142 2.63 -6.52 -14.46
N ASN A 143 3.11 -7.66 -14.97
CA ASN A 143 4.23 -7.69 -15.91
C ASN A 143 3.77 -7.55 -17.38
N CYS A 144 3.00 -6.50 -17.61
CA CYS A 144 2.44 -6.15 -18.91
C CYS A 144 2.32 -4.63 -19.03
N PRO A 145 1.97 -4.08 -20.20
CA PRO A 145 1.78 -2.64 -20.37
C PRO A 145 0.78 -2.06 -19.36
N VAL A 146 1.02 -0.81 -18.95
CA VAL A 146 0.21 -0.09 -17.94
C VAL A 146 -1.28 -0.11 -18.29
N GLU A 147 -1.63 0.04 -19.57
CA GLU A 147 -3.02 0.01 -20.04
C GLU A 147 -3.70 -1.34 -19.77
N GLU A 148 -2.98 -2.44 -19.97
CA GLU A 148 -3.50 -3.79 -19.72
C GLU A 148 -3.72 -4.02 -18.21
N VAL A 149 -2.79 -3.55 -17.36
CA VAL A 149 -2.95 -3.60 -15.89
C VAL A 149 -4.16 -2.77 -15.47
N PHE A 150 -4.31 -1.57 -16.01
CA PHE A 150 -5.45 -0.69 -15.73
C PHE A 150 -6.78 -1.35 -16.09
N ASN A 151 -6.87 -1.96 -17.27
CA ASN A 151 -8.08 -2.66 -17.72
C ASN A 151 -8.41 -3.86 -16.83
N ALA A 152 -7.40 -4.64 -16.41
CA ALA A 152 -7.58 -5.77 -15.50
C ALA A 152 -8.08 -5.32 -14.11
N ILE A 153 -7.53 -4.25 -13.57
CA ILE A 153 -7.97 -3.65 -12.30
C ILE A 153 -9.40 -3.13 -12.40
N THR A 154 -9.71 -2.40 -13.48
CA THR A 154 -11.06 -1.88 -13.72
C THR A 154 -12.09 -2.99 -13.77
N LYS A 155 -11.80 -4.07 -14.51
CA LYS A 155 -12.66 -5.25 -14.57
C LYS A 155 -12.87 -5.88 -13.20
N ALA A 156 -11.79 -6.05 -12.43
CA ALA A 156 -11.86 -6.59 -11.07
C ALA A 156 -12.77 -5.75 -10.15
N ILE A 157 -12.65 -4.41 -10.21
CA ILE A 157 -13.50 -3.51 -9.43
C ILE A 157 -14.97 -3.59 -9.86
N GLU A 158 -15.26 -3.69 -11.14
CA GLU A 158 -16.63 -3.85 -11.65
C GLU A 158 -17.28 -5.16 -11.20
N GLU A 159 -16.51 -6.24 -11.16
CA GLU A 159 -16.96 -7.55 -10.68
C GLU A 159 -17.23 -7.59 -9.16
N MET A 160 -16.64 -6.66 -8.37
CA MET A 160 -16.89 -6.52 -6.94
C MET A 160 -18.19 -5.76 -6.58
N LYS A 161 -18.75 -5.06 -7.53
CA LYS A 161 -20.01 -4.31 -7.32
C LYS A 161 -21.18 -5.30 -7.28
#